data_6eb8b4b45338f54b5a5184ea160fbab6
#
_entry.id   6eb8b4b45338f54b5a5184ea160fbab6
#
_cell.length_a   1.000
_cell.length_b   1.000
_cell.length_c   1.000
_cell.angle_alpha   90.00
_cell.angle_beta   90.00
_cell.angle_gamma   90.00
#
_symmetry.space_group_name_H-M   'P 1'
#
loop_
_entity.id
_entity.type
_entity.pdbx_description
1 polymer ?
#
loop_
_entity_poly.entity_id
_entity_poly.type
_entity_poly.pdbx_seq_one_letter_code
_entity_poly.pdbx_strand_id
1 'polypeptide(L)'
;MKYKLTALELKNFCGQMGMLLHSGISTTEGLHILCDESRTDTDREILEPLIRSVEETGSLSQALEEVGCFPKSMTAYVRTGEETGCLDEIMESLYLHYEQEQEISQQIRSAVTYPLIMLGMMAVVILVLLVKVLPVFQQVFTQMGMEMNGVSRGLLNAGNVIRHYSVVFMILAAVLIGCILFFSLTEKGRQNLSRLITHLPVFREIPVAMDYSRLAQGLSLGLKSGLSPETTLELTRSLLTQPEILDRLKKTSVLLDEGEAFSRALTESGLFGGMEGRLINISFYSGTSDETFRQLSRQYTEKSLDLISQAVSVIEPTIVILLSLLVGLVLLSVMMPLLGILSDFAM
;
A
#
# COMPACT_ATOMS: atom_id res chain seq x y z
N MET A 1 -11.59 -21.10 3.64
CA MET A 1 -11.20 -19.68 3.65
C MET A 1 -9.81 -19.62 3.05
N LYS A 2 -9.56 -18.89 1.95
CA LYS A 2 -8.18 -18.74 1.47
C LYS A 2 -7.49 -17.69 2.37
N TYR A 3 -6.82 -18.16 3.41
CA TYR A 3 -5.89 -17.36 4.19
C TYR A 3 -4.74 -16.99 3.24
N LYS A 4 -4.37 -15.71 3.19
CA LYS A 4 -3.19 -15.26 2.46
C LYS A 4 -2.12 -14.89 3.45
N LEU A 5 -0.94 -15.41 3.26
CA LEU A 5 0.22 -15.12 4.09
C LEU A 5 0.63 -13.65 3.97
N THR A 6 0.98 -13.06 5.10
CA THR A 6 1.54 -11.71 5.18
C THR A 6 3.00 -11.70 4.69
N ALA A 7 3.53 -10.52 4.32
CA ALA A 7 4.94 -10.38 3.94
C ALA A 7 5.90 -10.87 5.04
N LEU A 8 5.54 -10.71 6.32
CA LEU A 8 6.32 -11.21 7.45
C LEU A 8 6.35 -12.75 7.51
N GLU A 9 5.21 -13.40 7.31
CA GLU A 9 5.11 -14.87 7.30
C GLU A 9 5.87 -15.46 6.10
N LEU A 10 5.73 -14.84 4.92
CA LEU A 10 6.48 -15.23 3.72
C LEU A 10 7.99 -15.05 3.88
N LYS A 11 8.42 -13.91 4.45
CA LYS A 11 9.81 -13.66 4.79
C LYS A 11 10.37 -14.75 5.70
N ASN A 12 9.67 -15.06 6.81
CA ASN A 12 10.11 -16.05 7.77
C ASN A 12 10.21 -17.44 7.13
N PHE A 13 9.20 -17.84 6.37
CA PHE A 13 9.20 -19.11 5.64
C PHE A 13 10.38 -19.22 4.66
N CYS A 14 10.57 -18.20 3.81
CA CYS A 14 11.67 -18.20 2.84
C CYS A 14 13.04 -18.20 3.52
N GLY A 15 13.22 -17.42 4.61
CA GLY A 15 14.48 -17.36 5.32
C GLY A 15 14.86 -18.66 6.01
N GLN A 16 13.89 -19.28 6.68
CA GLN A 16 14.11 -20.56 7.36
C GLN A 16 14.36 -21.69 6.35
N MET A 17 13.53 -21.80 5.31
CA MET A 17 13.75 -22.79 4.27
C MET A 17 15.08 -22.59 3.51
N GLY A 18 15.42 -21.33 3.19
CA GLY A 18 16.70 -21.02 2.55
C GLY A 18 17.88 -21.43 3.38
N MET A 19 17.85 -21.19 4.70
CA MET A 19 18.89 -21.59 5.63
C MET A 19 19.06 -23.13 5.70
N LEU A 20 17.94 -23.86 5.77
CA LEU A 20 17.94 -25.33 5.81
C LEU A 20 18.46 -25.92 4.50
N LEU A 21 17.99 -25.46 3.36
CA LEU A 21 18.44 -25.88 2.04
C LEU A 21 19.94 -25.61 1.81
N HIS A 22 20.41 -24.41 2.19
CA HIS A 22 21.82 -24.04 2.12
C HIS A 22 22.72 -24.92 2.99
N SER A 23 22.17 -25.47 4.10
CA SER A 23 22.83 -26.43 4.97
C SER A 23 22.80 -27.87 4.43
N GLY A 24 22.23 -28.10 3.25
CA GLY A 24 22.13 -29.41 2.61
C GLY A 24 20.98 -30.28 3.10
N ILE A 25 20.04 -29.69 3.89
CA ILE A 25 18.82 -30.39 4.32
C ILE A 25 17.82 -30.44 3.18
N SER A 26 17.19 -31.59 2.97
CA SER A 26 16.19 -31.76 1.91
C SER A 26 14.95 -30.91 2.16
N THR A 27 14.22 -30.57 1.09
CA THR A 27 12.97 -29.77 1.18
C THR A 27 11.96 -30.41 2.12
N THR A 28 11.76 -31.73 2.04
CA THR A 28 10.82 -32.46 2.89
C THR A 28 11.23 -32.42 4.36
N GLU A 29 12.50 -32.68 4.65
CA GLU A 29 13.02 -32.64 6.02
C GLU A 29 13.00 -31.23 6.60
N GLY A 30 13.32 -30.21 5.78
CA GLY A 30 13.21 -28.81 6.15
C GLY A 30 11.79 -28.43 6.55
N LEU A 31 10.78 -28.84 5.79
CA LEU A 31 9.37 -28.60 6.14
C LEU A 31 8.95 -29.31 7.43
N HIS A 32 9.42 -30.54 7.71
CA HIS A 32 9.17 -31.22 8.98
C HIS A 32 9.77 -30.43 10.16
N ILE A 33 11.01 -29.97 10.03
CA ILE A 33 11.66 -29.14 11.07
C ILE A 33 10.84 -27.88 11.34
N LEU A 34 10.38 -27.17 10.29
CA LEU A 34 9.54 -25.99 10.44
C LEU A 34 8.20 -26.29 11.12
N CYS A 35 7.60 -27.45 10.80
CA CYS A 35 6.34 -27.87 11.41
C CYS A 35 6.52 -28.19 12.91
N ASP A 36 7.60 -28.87 13.27
CA ASP A 36 7.89 -29.23 14.66
C ASP A 36 8.24 -28.03 15.52
N GLU A 37 8.93 -27.04 14.95
CA GLU A 37 9.25 -25.77 15.63
C GLU A 37 8.10 -24.77 15.64
N SER A 38 7.02 -25.02 14.87
CA SER A 38 5.88 -24.10 14.79
C SER A 38 5.19 -23.94 16.15
N ARG A 39 4.99 -22.66 16.55
CA ARG A 39 4.39 -22.30 17.85
C ARG A 39 2.89 -22.05 17.77
N THR A 40 2.37 -21.86 16.56
CA THR A 40 0.95 -21.53 16.32
C THR A 40 0.25 -22.67 15.58
N ASP A 41 -1.01 -22.91 15.95
CA ASP A 41 -1.83 -23.90 15.25
C ASP A 41 -2.05 -23.51 13.78
N THR A 42 -2.07 -22.20 13.49
CA THR A 42 -2.22 -21.68 12.12
C THR A 42 -1.02 -22.06 11.23
N ASP A 43 0.22 -22.02 11.74
CA ASP A 43 1.40 -22.42 10.97
C ASP A 43 1.34 -23.91 10.64
N ARG A 44 0.90 -24.75 11.59
CA ARG A 44 0.72 -26.19 11.37
C ARG A 44 -0.34 -26.49 10.34
N GLU A 45 -1.47 -25.78 10.36
CA GLU A 45 -2.55 -25.91 9.37
C GLU A 45 -2.08 -25.64 7.94
N ILE A 46 -1.01 -24.86 7.76
CA ILE A 46 -0.41 -24.55 6.45
C ILE A 46 0.70 -25.55 6.12
N LEU A 47 1.57 -25.88 7.08
CA LEU A 47 2.73 -26.70 6.86
C LEU A 47 2.39 -28.19 6.68
N GLU A 48 1.41 -28.74 7.40
CA GLU A 48 1.01 -30.15 7.27
C GLU A 48 0.52 -30.52 5.85
N PRO A 49 -0.38 -29.75 5.21
CA PRO A 49 -0.75 -30.01 3.82
C PRO A 49 0.44 -29.87 2.85
N LEU A 50 1.34 -28.91 3.13
CA LEU A 50 2.53 -28.68 2.32
C LEU A 50 3.47 -29.89 2.37
N ILE A 51 3.75 -30.43 3.57
CA ILE A 51 4.56 -31.62 3.78
C ILE A 51 3.97 -32.79 2.99
N ARG A 52 2.68 -33.04 3.15
CA ARG A 52 1.97 -34.14 2.49
C ARG A 52 2.07 -34.05 0.96
N SER A 53 1.84 -32.85 0.41
CA SER A 53 1.94 -32.63 -1.03
C SER A 53 3.39 -32.79 -1.54
N VAL A 54 4.41 -32.33 -0.79
CA VAL A 54 5.82 -32.52 -1.16
C VAL A 54 6.23 -34.00 -1.08
N GLU A 55 5.75 -34.76 -0.10
CA GLU A 55 6.00 -36.21 0.01
C GLU A 55 5.37 -36.99 -1.15
N GLU A 56 4.21 -36.56 -1.66
CA GLU A 56 3.50 -37.20 -2.78
C GLU A 56 4.09 -36.83 -4.15
N THR A 57 4.45 -35.54 -4.33
CA THR A 57 4.83 -34.99 -5.64
C THR A 57 6.34 -34.84 -5.84
N GLY A 58 7.09 -34.73 -4.76
CA GLY A 58 8.52 -34.41 -4.79
C GLY A 58 8.81 -32.95 -5.14
N SER A 59 7.79 -32.09 -5.28
CA SER A 59 7.92 -30.71 -5.72
C SER A 59 7.32 -29.73 -4.72
N LEU A 60 8.14 -28.78 -4.25
CA LEU A 60 7.70 -27.69 -3.38
C LEU A 60 6.81 -26.70 -4.13
N SER A 61 7.12 -26.41 -5.40
CA SER A 61 6.33 -25.47 -6.19
C SER A 61 4.90 -25.96 -6.42
N GLN A 62 4.71 -27.26 -6.66
CA GLN A 62 3.38 -27.85 -6.75
C GLN A 62 2.64 -27.78 -5.42
N ALA A 63 3.32 -28.13 -4.33
CA ALA A 63 2.74 -28.07 -2.99
C ALA A 63 2.28 -26.65 -2.61
N LEU A 64 3.09 -25.63 -2.91
CA LEU A 64 2.73 -24.21 -2.69
C LEU A 64 1.49 -23.81 -3.51
N GLU A 65 1.35 -24.33 -4.73
CA GLU A 65 0.21 -24.06 -5.60
C GLU A 65 -1.07 -24.74 -5.10
N GLU A 66 -0.99 -25.99 -4.65
CA GLU A 66 -2.12 -26.76 -4.10
C GLU A 66 -2.67 -26.16 -2.81
N VAL A 67 -1.81 -25.80 -1.88
CA VAL A 67 -2.20 -25.12 -0.63
C VAL A 67 -2.83 -23.76 -0.92
N GLY A 68 -2.34 -23.04 -1.93
CA GLY A 68 -2.97 -21.85 -2.52
C GLY A 68 -3.02 -20.63 -1.61
N CYS A 69 -2.28 -20.59 -0.49
CA CYS A 69 -2.12 -19.43 0.38
C CYS A 69 -0.88 -18.59 0.02
N PHE A 70 0.03 -19.14 -0.81
CA PHE A 70 1.23 -18.48 -1.29
C PHE A 70 1.00 -17.64 -2.55
N PRO A 71 1.74 -16.54 -2.74
CA PRO A 71 1.67 -15.74 -3.97
C PRO A 71 2.10 -16.54 -5.21
N LYS A 72 1.40 -16.35 -6.31
CA LYS A 72 1.75 -17.03 -7.58
C LYS A 72 3.15 -16.71 -8.09
N SER A 73 3.64 -15.46 -7.83
CA SER A 73 5.00 -15.07 -8.14
C SER A 73 6.01 -15.92 -7.38
N MET A 74 5.83 -16.12 -6.08
CA MET A 74 6.68 -16.97 -5.26
C MET A 74 6.72 -18.41 -5.80
N THR A 75 5.54 -19.00 -6.08
CA THR A 75 5.43 -20.35 -6.63
C THR A 75 6.19 -20.49 -7.97
N ALA A 76 6.13 -19.46 -8.82
CA ALA A 76 6.85 -19.46 -10.09
C ALA A 76 8.37 -19.40 -9.90
N TYR A 77 8.88 -18.55 -8.97
CA TYR A 77 10.31 -18.50 -8.63
C TYR A 77 10.80 -19.83 -8.04
N VAL A 78 10.02 -20.43 -7.11
CA VAL A 78 10.35 -21.72 -6.51
C VAL A 78 10.42 -22.83 -7.57
N ARG A 79 9.48 -22.85 -8.52
CA ARG A 79 9.49 -23.81 -9.64
C ARG A 79 10.78 -23.68 -10.46
N THR A 80 11.15 -22.45 -10.80
CA THR A 80 12.40 -22.22 -11.54
C THR A 80 13.62 -22.68 -10.74
N GLY A 81 13.64 -22.44 -9.40
CA GLY A 81 14.73 -22.92 -8.53
C GLY A 81 14.81 -24.44 -8.46
N GLU A 82 13.68 -25.14 -8.46
CA GLU A 82 13.64 -26.61 -8.53
C GLU A 82 14.17 -27.12 -9.87
N GLU A 83 13.77 -26.51 -10.99
CA GLU A 83 14.19 -26.89 -12.33
C GLU A 83 15.69 -26.63 -12.59
N THR A 84 16.23 -25.55 -12.01
CA THR A 84 17.64 -25.15 -12.19
C THR A 84 18.56 -25.68 -11.11
N GLY A 85 18.01 -26.26 -10.02
CA GLY A 85 18.78 -26.78 -8.90
C GLY A 85 19.37 -25.72 -7.97
N CYS A 86 18.91 -24.47 -8.03
CA CYS A 86 19.34 -23.33 -7.19
C CYS A 86 18.25 -22.85 -6.23
N LEU A 87 17.49 -23.80 -5.65
CA LEU A 87 16.34 -23.48 -4.79
C LEU A 87 16.75 -22.73 -3.52
N ASP A 88 17.91 -23.01 -2.96
CA ASP A 88 18.47 -22.30 -1.80
C ASP A 88 18.73 -20.81 -2.10
N GLU A 89 19.34 -20.50 -3.25
CA GLU A 89 19.59 -19.11 -3.70
C GLU A 89 18.27 -18.38 -3.98
N ILE A 90 17.29 -19.06 -4.57
CA ILE A 90 15.94 -18.52 -4.80
C ILE A 90 15.26 -18.21 -3.49
N MET A 91 15.33 -19.10 -2.49
CA MET A 91 14.73 -18.88 -1.16
C MET A 91 15.38 -17.70 -0.43
N GLU A 92 16.72 -17.57 -0.49
CA GLU A 92 17.42 -16.40 0.06
C GLU A 92 16.99 -15.11 -0.63
N SER A 93 16.87 -15.15 -1.95
CA SER A 93 16.44 -14.01 -2.75
C SER A 93 14.99 -13.60 -2.45
N LEU A 94 14.08 -14.57 -2.27
CA LEU A 94 12.70 -14.35 -1.84
C LEU A 94 12.63 -13.81 -0.40
N TYR A 95 13.49 -14.28 0.49
CA TYR A 95 13.62 -13.71 1.85
C TYR A 95 13.91 -12.21 1.79
N LEU A 96 14.91 -11.79 1.02
CA LEU A 96 15.27 -10.38 0.85
C LEU A 96 14.15 -9.58 0.19
N HIS A 97 13.43 -10.18 -0.75
CA HIS A 97 12.26 -9.57 -1.39
C HIS A 97 11.15 -9.28 -0.37
N TYR A 98 10.75 -10.28 0.43
CA TYR A 98 9.68 -10.11 1.41
C TYR A 98 10.12 -9.26 2.61
N GLU A 99 11.41 -9.24 2.95
CA GLU A 99 11.96 -8.30 3.93
C GLU A 99 11.76 -6.86 3.48
N GLN A 100 12.11 -6.53 2.26
CA GLN A 100 11.90 -5.21 1.69
C GLN A 100 10.40 -4.87 1.57
N GLU A 101 9.56 -5.83 1.17
CA GLU A 101 8.11 -5.62 1.09
C GLU A 101 7.50 -5.32 2.47
N GLN A 102 7.97 -6.01 3.51
CA GLN A 102 7.58 -5.75 4.90
C GLN A 102 7.98 -4.35 5.35
N GLU A 103 9.23 -3.93 5.09
CA GLU A 103 9.72 -2.59 5.43
C GLU A 103 8.89 -1.50 4.75
N ILE A 104 8.64 -1.63 3.45
CA ILE A 104 7.79 -0.70 2.68
C ILE A 104 6.38 -0.63 3.28
N SER A 105 5.77 -1.78 3.56
CA SER A 105 4.42 -1.85 4.14
C SER A 105 4.36 -1.17 5.50
N GLN A 106 5.38 -1.36 6.34
CA GLN A 106 5.48 -0.71 7.65
C GLN A 106 5.66 0.80 7.56
N GLN A 107 6.50 1.28 6.62
CA GLN A 107 6.71 2.71 6.39
C GLN A 107 5.44 3.38 5.87
N ILE A 108 4.74 2.77 4.92
CA ILE A 108 3.45 3.28 4.42
C ILE A 108 2.42 3.33 5.56
N ARG A 109 2.33 2.28 6.37
CA ARG A 109 1.41 2.24 7.51
C ARG A 109 1.70 3.37 8.50
N SER A 110 2.97 3.58 8.83
CA SER A 110 3.38 4.66 9.73
C SER A 110 3.05 6.04 9.15
N ALA A 111 3.31 6.28 7.87
CA ALA A 111 3.03 7.53 7.20
C ALA A 111 1.53 7.88 7.14
N VAL A 112 0.65 6.87 7.06
CA VAL A 112 -0.81 7.07 6.96
C VAL A 112 -1.49 7.10 8.33
N THR A 113 -0.93 6.46 9.35
CA THR A 113 -1.57 6.34 10.68
C THR A 113 -1.78 7.69 11.35
N TYR A 114 -0.76 8.56 11.34
CA TYR A 114 -0.86 9.90 11.95
C TYR A 114 -1.97 10.77 11.34
N PRO A 115 -2.03 10.95 10.00
CA PRO A 115 -3.11 11.71 9.36
C PRO A 115 -4.50 11.15 9.64
N LEU A 116 -4.63 9.83 9.69
CA LEU A 116 -5.92 9.18 9.97
C LEU A 116 -6.43 9.50 11.38
N ILE A 117 -5.54 9.45 12.38
CA ILE A 117 -5.86 9.81 13.77
C ILE A 117 -6.25 11.29 13.86
N MET A 118 -5.48 12.17 13.20
CA MET A 118 -5.74 13.61 13.17
C MET A 118 -7.10 13.94 12.53
N LEU A 119 -7.41 13.30 11.38
CA LEU A 119 -8.71 13.41 10.72
C LEU A 119 -9.85 12.95 11.63
N GLY A 120 -9.67 11.83 12.33
CA GLY A 120 -10.64 11.31 13.29
C GLY A 120 -10.92 12.29 14.42
N MET A 121 -9.87 12.83 15.04
CA MET A 121 -10.03 13.85 16.11
C MET A 121 -10.75 15.11 15.61
N MET A 122 -10.41 15.58 14.41
CA MET A 122 -11.08 16.75 13.83
C MET A 122 -12.56 16.52 13.53
N ALA A 123 -12.88 15.33 12.99
CA ALA A 123 -14.27 14.96 12.76
C ALA A 123 -15.09 14.98 14.08
N VAL A 124 -14.50 14.51 15.18
CA VAL A 124 -15.11 14.59 16.51
C VAL A 124 -15.32 16.03 16.96
N VAL A 125 -14.33 16.91 16.81
CA VAL A 125 -14.44 18.33 17.18
C VAL A 125 -15.54 19.02 16.38
N ILE A 126 -15.58 18.82 15.06
CA ILE A 126 -16.64 19.37 14.19
C ILE A 126 -18.02 18.88 14.62
N LEU A 127 -18.13 17.59 14.92
CA LEU A 127 -19.38 16.98 15.36
C LEU A 127 -19.87 17.60 16.71
N VAL A 128 -18.97 17.77 17.68
CA VAL A 128 -19.30 18.40 18.96
C VAL A 128 -19.74 19.85 18.77
N LEU A 129 -19.04 20.62 17.93
CA LEU A 129 -19.41 22.01 17.61
C LEU A 129 -20.82 22.09 17.01
N LEU A 130 -21.12 21.24 16.02
CA LEU A 130 -22.42 21.28 15.32
C LEU A 130 -23.57 20.74 16.18
N VAL A 131 -23.34 19.70 16.99
CA VAL A 131 -24.41 19.01 17.74
C VAL A 131 -24.65 19.61 19.13
N LYS A 132 -23.62 20.16 19.77
CA LYS A 132 -23.72 20.67 21.14
C LYS A 132 -23.61 22.20 21.21
N VAL A 133 -22.61 22.77 20.59
CA VAL A 133 -22.31 24.20 20.77
C VAL A 133 -23.31 25.07 20.02
N LEU A 134 -23.55 24.78 18.76
CA LEU A 134 -24.45 25.55 17.90
C LEU A 134 -25.89 25.63 18.41
N PRO A 135 -26.53 24.53 18.90
CA PRO A 135 -27.88 24.60 19.47
C PRO A 135 -27.98 25.42 20.79
N VAL A 136 -26.93 25.42 21.61
CA VAL A 136 -26.92 26.24 22.82
C VAL A 136 -27.01 27.74 22.45
N PHE A 137 -26.24 28.18 21.50
CA PHE A 137 -26.33 29.54 20.99
C PHE A 137 -27.70 29.86 20.38
N GLN A 138 -28.29 28.93 19.65
CA GLN A 138 -29.66 29.09 19.12
C GLN A 138 -30.68 29.37 20.22
N GLN A 139 -30.62 28.60 21.32
CA GLN A 139 -31.54 28.79 22.45
C GLN A 139 -31.38 30.20 23.09
N VAL A 140 -30.13 30.65 23.27
CA VAL A 140 -29.83 31.98 23.79
C VAL A 140 -30.42 33.07 22.88
N PHE A 141 -30.21 33.01 21.58
CA PHE A 141 -30.73 34.02 20.65
C PHE A 141 -32.26 34.02 20.56
N THR A 142 -32.89 32.84 20.59
CA THR A 142 -34.35 32.75 20.60
C THR A 142 -34.96 33.35 21.87
N GLN A 143 -34.30 33.15 23.04
CA GLN A 143 -34.72 33.75 24.32
C GLN A 143 -34.55 35.25 24.33
N MET A 144 -33.59 35.79 23.58
CA MET A 144 -33.37 37.22 23.43
C MET A 144 -34.27 37.89 22.38
N GLY A 145 -35.17 37.13 21.73
CA GLY A 145 -36.11 37.64 20.74
C GLY A 145 -35.48 38.03 19.40
N MET A 146 -34.28 37.58 19.11
CA MET A 146 -33.53 37.95 17.90
C MET A 146 -33.63 36.89 16.82
N GLU A 147 -33.79 37.36 15.57
CA GLU A 147 -33.73 36.49 14.40
C GLU A 147 -32.28 36.30 13.97
N MET A 148 -31.91 35.02 13.73
CA MET A 148 -30.59 34.68 13.23
C MET A 148 -30.43 35.03 11.75
N ASN A 149 -29.24 35.49 11.36
CA ASN A 149 -28.87 35.78 9.99
C ASN A 149 -28.93 34.52 9.10
N GLY A 150 -29.09 34.70 7.78
CA GLY A 150 -29.28 33.61 6.83
C GLY A 150 -28.17 32.54 6.86
N VAL A 151 -26.92 32.92 7.11
CA VAL A 151 -25.78 32.01 7.26
C VAL A 151 -25.91 31.13 8.50
N SER A 152 -26.31 31.76 9.63
CA SER A 152 -26.55 31.04 10.91
C SER A 152 -27.72 30.09 10.81
N ARG A 153 -28.80 30.49 10.08
CA ARG A 153 -29.94 29.58 9.76
C ARG A 153 -29.50 28.38 8.89
N GLY A 154 -28.61 28.60 7.91
CA GLY A 154 -28.05 27.54 7.08
C GLY A 154 -27.22 26.54 7.88
N LEU A 155 -26.34 27.01 8.76
CA LEU A 155 -25.55 26.16 9.67
C LEU A 155 -26.42 25.41 10.68
N LEU A 156 -27.45 26.08 11.22
CA LEU A 156 -28.40 25.43 12.13
C LEU A 156 -29.23 24.37 11.46
N ASN A 157 -29.70 24.61 10.24
CA ASN A 157 -30.41 23.59 9.47
C ASN A 157 -29.51 22.37 9.21
N ALA A 158 -28.25 22.59 8.86
CA ALA A 158 -27.26 21.50 8.77
C ALA A 158 -27.07 20.80 10.12
N GLY A 159 -26.91 21.56 11.22
CA GLY A 159 -26.81 21.01 12.58
C GLY A 159 -28.04 20.25 13.03
N ASN A 160 -29.24 20.73 12.72
CA ASN A 160 -30.51 20.06 13.04
C ASN A 160 -30.72 18.78 12.20
N VAL A 161 -30.32 18.78 10.93
CA VAL A 161 -30.30 17.57 10.10
C VAL A 161 -29.34 16.55 10.71
N ILE A 162 -28.13 16.96 11.09
CA ILE A 162 -27.14 16.08 11.74
C ILE A 162 -27.67 15.59 13.10
N ARG A 163 -28.34 16.42 13.88
CA ARG A 163 -28.92 16.04 15.18
C ARG A 163 -30.09 15.08 15.03
N HIS A 164 -30.99 15.30 14.06
CA HIS A 164 -32.13 14.42 13.80
C HIS A 164 -31.71 13.07 13.27
N TYR A 165 -30.65 13.05 12.46
CA TYR A 165 -30.01 11.86 11.92
C TYR A 165 -28.68 11.54 12.59
N SER A 166 -28.44 12.00 13.83
CA SER A 166 -27.15 11.83 14.52
C SER A 166 -26.69 10.37 14.61
N VAL A 167 -27.64 9.46 14.86
CA VAL A 167 -27.37 8.02 14.88
C VAL A 167 -27.05 7.51 13.49
N VAL A 168 -27.74 7.99 12.46
CA VAL A 168 -27.49 7.62 11.05
C VAL A 168 -26.14 8.16 10.59
N PHE A 169 -25.79 9.43 10.93
CA PHE A 169 -24.48 10.00 10.63
C PHE A 169 -23.35 9.32 11.40
N MET A 170 -23.57 8.91 12.65
CA MET A 170 -22.61 8.16 13.44
C MET A 170 -22.39 6.76 12.88
N ILE A 171 -23.47 6.07 12.45
CA ILE A 171 -23.41 4.79 11.76
C ILE A 171 -22.75 4.96 10.40
N LEU A 172 -23.08 6.00 9.63
CA LEU A 172 -22.47 6.29 8.33
C LEU A 172 -20.97 6.59 8.48
N ALA A 173 -20.56 7.37 9.47
CA ALA A 173 -19.16 7.64 9.77
C ALA A 173 -18.42 6.36 10.23
N ALA A 174 -19.04 5.56 11.10
CA ALA A 174 -18.48 4.27 11.51
C ALA A 174 -18.40 3.28 10.35
N VAL A 175 -19.40 3.24 9.47
CA VAL A 175 -19.41 2.43 8.24
C VAL A 175 -18.35 2.95 7.26
N LEU A 176 -18.18 4.26 7.11
CA LEU A 176 -17.18 4.86 6.22
C LEU A 176 -15.76 4.59 6.73
N ILE A 177 -15.52 4.73 8.04
CA ILE A 177 -14.27 4.34 8.68
C ILE A 177 -14.06 2.83 8.60
N GLY A 178 -15.08 2.04 8.87
CA GLY A 178 -15.07 0.58 8.72
C GLY A 178 -14.83 0.15 7.27
N CYS A 179 -15.45 0.80 6.29
CA CYS A 179 -15.18 0.60 4.88
C CYS A 179 -13.73 0.96 4.52
N ILE A 180 -13.22 2.11 4.95
CA ILE A 180 -11.83 2.51 4.70
C ILE A 180 -10.87 1.49 5.30
N LEU A 181 -11.10 1.06 6.55
CA LEU A 181 -10.32 0.01 7.19
C LEU A 181 -10.47 -1.33 6.49
N PHE A 182 -11.68 -1.74 6.14
CA PHE A 182 -11.95 -2.98 5.41
C PHE A 182 -11.34 -2.97 4.01
N PHE A 183 -11.46 -1.84 3.29
CA PHE A 183 -10.86 -1.67 1.97
C PHE A 183 -9.33 -1.57 2.03
N SER A 184 -8.73 -1.03 3.11
CA SER A 184 -7.28 -1.02 3.30
C SER A 184 -6.72 -2.41 3.67
N LEU A 185 -7.55 -3.26 4.33
CA LEU A 185 -7.18 -4.61 4.76
C LEU A 185 -7.49 -5.68 3.70
N THR A 186 -8.37 -5.39 2.72
CA THR A 186 -8.79 -6.36 1.70
C THR A 186 -8.14 -6.04 0.35
N GLU A 187 -7.47 -7.02 -0.28
CA GLU A 187 -6.77 -6.83 -1.57
C GLU A 187 -7.66 -6.33 -2.72
N LYS A 188 -8.91 -6.78 -2.81
CA LYS A 188 -9.87 -6.29 -3.80
C LYS A 188 -10.27 -4.83 -3.55
N GLY A 189 -10.35 -4.42 -2.30
CA GLY A 189 -10.60 -3.03 -1.91
C GLY A 189 -9.43 -2.12 -2.27
N ARG A 190 -8.21 -2.58 -2.02
CA ARG A 190 -6.96 -1.86 -2.32
C ARG A 190 -6.80 -1.57 -3.83
N GLN A 191 -7.20 -2.51 -4.69
CA GLN A 191 -7.21 -2.29 -6.16
C GLN A 191 -8.26 -1.27 -6.62
N ASN A 192 -9.45 -1.26 -6.02
CA ASN A 192 -10.49 -0.29 -6.36
C ASN A 192 -10.22 1.10 -5.76
N LEU A 193 -9.66 1.15 -4.55
CA LEU A 193 -9.25 2.40 -3.91
C LEU A 193 -8.10 3.07 -4.68
N SER A 194 -7.13 2.28 -5.15
CA SER A 194 -6.04 2.80 -5.99
C SER A 194 -6.55 3.44 -7.27
N ARG A 195 -7.58 2.88 -7.91
CA ARG A 195 -8.21 3.48 -9.10
C ARG A 195 -8.92 4.79 -8.80
N LEU A 196 -9.55 4.92 -7.64
CA LEU A 196 -10.24 6.16 -7.24
C LEU A 196 -9.23 7.27 -6.90
N ILE A 197 -8.15 6.91 -6.21
CA ILE A 197 -7.09 7.82 -5.77
C ILE A 197 -6.24 8.30 -6.97
N THR A 198 -6.05 7.47 -8.00
CA THR A 198 -5.30 7.85 -9.21
C THR A 198 -5.96 8.94 -10.06
N HIS A 199 -7.24 9.26 -9.80
CA HIS A 199 -7.92 10.39 -10.45
C HIS A 199 -7.50 11.76 -9.88
N LEU A 200 -6.87 11.79 -8.69
CA LEU A 200 -6.33 13.01 -8.11
C LEU A 200 -4.87 13.19 -8.55
N PRO A 201 -4.49 14.32 -9.15
CA PRO A 201 -3.18 14.50 -9.77
C PRO A 201 -2.01 14.31 -8.79
N VAL A 202 -2.20 14.61 -7.51
CA VAL A 202 -1.20 14.48 -6.44
C VAL A 202 -0.87 13.00 -6.15
N PHE A 203 -1.82 12.07 -6.36
CA PHE A 203 -1.65 10.66 -6.03
C PHE A 203 -1.27 9.78 -7.24
N ARG A 204 -1.30 10.32 -8.45
CA ARG A 204 -1.09 9.56 -9.69
C ARG A 204 0.31 8.96 -9.79
N GLU A 205 1.32 9.65 -9.27
CA GLU A 205 2.72 9.22 -9.37
C GLU A 205 3.09 8.11 -8.39
N ILE A 206 2.36 7.97 -7.27
CA ILE A 206 2.66 6.99 -6.22
C ILE A 206 2.61 5.54 -6.76
N PRO A 207 1.51 5.07 -7.39
CA PRO A 207 1.45 3.70 -7.89
C PRO A 207 2.43 3.44 -9.03
N VAL A 208 2.79 4.46 -9.81
CA VAL A 208 3.82 4.36 -10.84
C VAL A 208 5.20 4.13 -10.22
N ALA A 209 5.57 4.92 -9.19
CA ALA A 209 6.83 4.74 -8.48
C ALA A 209 6.90 3.37 -7.78
N MET A 210 5.79 2.92 -7.18
CA MET A 210 5.71 1.58 -6.57
C MET A 210 5.89 0.45 -7.59
N ASP A 211 5.30 0.57 -8.78
CA ASP A 211 5.47 -0.45 -9.83
C ASP A 211 6.89 -0.44 -10.40
N TYR A 212 7.56 0.73 -10.52
CA TYR A 212 8.98 0.78 -10.88
C TYR A 212 9.87 0.15 -9.79
N SER A 213 9.54 0.33 -8.51
CA SER A 213 10.24 -0.36 -7.42
C SER A 213 10.10 -1.87 -7.53
N ARG A 214 8.88 -2.38 -7.77
CA ARG A 214 8.62 -3.82 -7.97
C ARG A 214 9.29 -4.37 -9.22
N LEU A 215 9.27 -3.60 -10.32
CA LEU A 215 9.96 -3.95 -11.56
C LEU A 215 11.45 -4.14 -11.31
N ALA A 216 12.10 -3.13 -10.73
CA ALA A 216 13.53 -3.19 -10.43
C ALA A 216 13.86 -4.33 -9.44
N GLN A 217 13.01 -4.55 -8.44
CA GLN A 217 13.18 -5.65 -7.49
C GLN A 217 13.06 -7.02 -8.16
N GLY A 218 12.05 -7.22 -9.02
CA GLY A 218 11.89 -8.46 -9.76
C GLY A 218 13.07 -8.74 -10.71
N LEU A 219 13.59 -7.69 -11.38
CA LEU A 219 14.77 -7.79 -12.23
C LEU A 219 16.03 -8.14 -11.40
N SER A 220 16.22 -7.48 -10.25
CA SER A 220 17.33 -7.80 -9.34
C SER A 220 17.27 -9.25 -8.88
N LEU A 221 16.09 -9.70 -8.43
CA LEU A 221 15.86 -11.05 -7.94
C LEU A 221 16.16 -12.09 -9.02
N GLY A 222 15.58 -11.94 -10.23
CA GLY A 222 15.79 -12.88 -11.31
C GLY A 222 17.24 -12.95 -11.78
N LEU A 223 17.91 -11.80 -11.94
CA LEU A 223 19.31 -11.78 -12.36
C LEU A 223 20.26 -12.33 -11.30
N LYS A 224 20.01 -12.02 -10.00
CA LYS A 224 20.78 -12.61 -8.88
C LYS A 224 20.64 -14.12 -8.82
N SER A 225 19.46 -14.65 -9.14
CA SER A 225 19.18 -16.10 -9.19
C SER A 225 19.64 -16.76 -10.49
N GLY A 226 20.37 -16.04 -11.36
CA GLY A 226 20.91 -16.61 -12.62
C GLY A 226 19.84 -16.92 -13.67
N LEU A 227 18.62 -16.39 -13.53
CA LEU A 227 17.55 -16.62 -14.51
C LEU A 227 17.83 -15.89 -15.82
N SER A 228 17.30 -16.43 -16.92
CA SER A 228 17.38 -15.75 -18.21
C SER A 228 16.62 -14.41 -18.17
N PRO A 229 17.04 -13.41 -18.98
CA PRO A 229 16.34 -12.13 -19.08
C PRO A 229 14.85 -12.29 -19.42
N GLU A 230 14.50 -13.22 -20.30
CA GLU A 230 13.14 -13.50 -20.74
C GLU A 230 12.29 -14.00 -19.57
N THR A 231 12.80 -15.04 -18.87
CA THR A 231 12.14 -15.61 -17.67
C THR A 231 11.96 -14.55 -16.59
N THR A 232 13.00 -13.73 -16.36
CA THR A 232 12.96 -12.65 -15.38
C THR A 232 11.89 -11.62 -15.70
N LEU A 233 11.72 -11.20 -16.96
CA LEU A 233 10.67 -10.28 -17.39
C LEU A 233 9.28 -10.87 -17.21
N GLU A 234 9.09 -12.14 -17.56
CA GLU A 234 7.80 -12.81 -17.42
C GLU A 234 7.36 -12.92 -15.96
N LEU A 235 8.26 -13.33 -15.07
CA LEU A 235 8.01 -13.40 -13.63
C LEU A 235 7.69 -11.99 -13.06
N THR A 236 8.47 -11.00 -13.45
CA THR A 236 8.30 -9.61 -12.97
C THR A 236 6.99 -9.01 -13.44
N ARG A 237 6.49 -9.36 -14.64
CA ARG A 237 5.21 -8.92 -15.18
C ARG A 237 4.06 -9.17 -14.22
N SER A 238 4.08 -10.28 -13.49
CA SER A 238 3.01 -10.64 -12.55
C SER A 238 2.93 -9.73 -11.32
N LEU A 239 3.97 -8.94 -11.05
CA LEU A 239 4.07 -8.02 -9.91
C LEU A 239 3.55 -6.62 -10.24
N LEU A 240 3.32 -6.31 -11.52
CA LEU A 240 2.98 -4.98 -12.01
C LEU A 240 1.49 -4.79 -12.17
N THR A 241 1.03 -3.56 -11.93
CA THR A 241 -0.38 -3.20 -12.00
C THR A 241 -0.67 -2.06 -12.98
N GLN A 242 0.34 -1.22 -13.30
CA GLN A 242 0.16 -0.05 -14.17
C GLN A 242 0.23 -0.42 -15.65
N PRO A 243 -0.83 -0.11 -16.44
CA PRO A 243 -0.89 -0.48 -17.85
C PRO A 243 0.27 0.07 -18.68
N GLU A 244 0.69 1.32 -18.38
CA GLU A 244 1.78 1.97 -19.10
C GLU A 244 3.12 1.23 -18.94
N ILE A 245 3.43 0.73 -17.73
CA ILE A 245 4.63 -0.02 -17.45
C ILE A 245 4.55 -1.41 -18.09
N LEU A 246 3.37 -2.04 -18.04
CA LEU A 246 3.13 -3.33 -18.69
C LEU A 246 3.30 -3.27 -20.21
N ASP A 247 2.85 -2.18 -20.85
CA ASP A 247 3.04 -1.97 -22.29
C ASP A 247 4.53 -1.78 -22.66
N ARG A 248 5.28 -1.04 -21.85
CA ARG A 248 6.72 -0.88 -22.03
C ARG A 248 7.46 -2.20 -21.81
N LEU A 249 7.07 -2.96 -20.77
CA LEU A 249 7.63 -4.29 -20.51
C LEU A 249 7.40 -5.26 -21.68
N LYS A 250 6.19 -5.21 -22.27
CA LYS A 250 5.88 -6.00 -23.47
C LYS A 250 6.75 -5.62 -24.66
N LYS A 251 7.03 -4.31 -24.85
CA LYS A 251 7.98 -3.87 -25.88
C LYS A 251 9.38 -4.38 -25.63
N THR A 252 9.83 -4.42 -24.36
CA THR A 252 11.12 -4.99 -23.99
C THR A 252 11.20 -6.47 -24.39
N SER A 253 10.16 -7.26 -24.12
CA SER A 253 10.13 -8.67 -24.53
C SER A 253 10.25 -8.84 -26.05
N VAL A 254 9.53 -8.00 -26.82
CA VAL A 254 9.63 -8.04 -28.30
C VAL A 254 11.06 -7.73 -28.79
N LEU A 255 11.71 -6.70 -28.23
CA LEU A 255 13.07 -6.35 -28.58
C LEU A 255 14.06 -7.48 -28.24
N LEU A 256 13.85 -8.20 -27.13
CA LEU A 256 14.65 -9.39 -26.81
C LEU A 256 14.43 -10.53 -27.81
N ASP A 257 13.19 -10.79 -28.20
CA ASP A 257 12.88 -11.80 -29.23
C ASP A 257 13.50 -11.45 -30.58
N GLU A 258 13.73 -10.17 -30.88
CA GLU A 258 14.44 -9.66 -32.04
C GLU A 258 15.97 -9.76 -31.91
N GLY A 259 16.48 -10.20 -30.74
CA GLY A 259 17.91 -10.40 -30.47
C GLY A 259 18.66 -9.20 -29.93
N GLU A 260 17.96 -8.15 -29.50
CA GLU A 260 18.60 -7.00 -28.85
C GLU A 260 19.16 -7.36 -27.47
N ALA A 261 20.29 -6.74 -27.10
CA ALA A 261 20.85 -6.91 -25.77
C ALA A 261 19.88 -6.42 -24.68
N PHE A 262 19.76 -7.16 -23.56
CA PHE A 262 18.81 -6.88 -22.50
C PHE A 262 18.86 -5.44 -21.96
N SER A 263 20.05 -4.92 -21.70
CA SER A 263 20.23 -3.55 -21.25
C SER A 263 19.73 -2.52 -22.28
N ARG A 264 19.91 -2.80 -23.57
CA ARG A 264 19.43 -1.95 -24.67
C ARG A 264 17.92 -2.04 -24.81
N ALA A 265 17.35 -3.25 -24.76
CA ALA A 265 15.91 -3.46 -24.81
C ALA A 265 15.16 -2.75 -23.70
N LEU A 266 15.72 -2.72 -22.47
CA LEU A 266 15.15 -1.98 -21.32
C LEU A 266 15.16 -0.46 -21.53
N THR A 267 16.17 0.07 -22.22
CA THR A 267 16.28 1.52 -22.47
C THR A 267 15.45 1.97 -23.68
N GLU A 268 15.47 1.21 -24.77
CA GLU A 268 14.74 1.53 -26.01
C GLU A 268 13.21 1.37 -25.86
N SER A 269 12.76 0.44 -25.02
CA SER A 269 11.34 0.32 -24.68
C SER A 269 10.83 1.49 -23.83
N GLY A 270 11.74 2.33 -23.30
CA GLY A 270 11.42 3.44 -22.41
C GLY A 270 11.06 3.04 -20.99
N LEU A 271 11.39 1.80 -20.56
CA LEU A 271 11.24 1.39 -19.17
C LEU A 271 12.17 2.17 -18.26
N PHE A 272 13.45 2.23 -18.61
CA PHE A 272 14.44 3.03 -17.90
C PHE A 272 15.10 4.00 -18.88
N GLY A 273 15.11 5.29 -18.53
CA GLY A 273 15.64 6.33 -19.39
C GLY A 273 16.72 7.18 -18.73
N GLY A 274 17.35 8.06 -19.50
CA GLY A 274 18.27 9.06 -18.97
C GLY A 274 19.46 8.47 -18.21
N MET A 275 19.60 8.83 -16.93
CA MET A 275 20.72 8.39 -16.09
C MET A 275 20.61 6.93 -15.69
N GLU A 276 19.39 6.45 -15.41
CA GLU A 276 19.10 5.08 -15.01
C GLU A 276 19.48 4.10 -16.13
N GLY A 277 19.07 4.39 -17.37
CA GLY A 277 19.42 3.56 -18.52
C GLY A 277 20.94 3.47 -18.75
N ARG A 278 21.69 4.57 -18.49
CA ARG A 278 23.16 4.55 -18.56
C ARG A 278 23.77 3.68 -17.46
N LEU A 279 23.27 3.78 -16.23
CA LEU A 279 23.72 2.96 -15.11
C LEU A 279 23.47 1.47 -15.38
N ILE A 280 22.29 1.13 -15.88
CA ILE A 280 21.94 -0.24 -16.29
C ILE A 280 22.90 -0.75 -17.36
N ASN A 281 23.16 0.02 -18.42
CA ASN A 281 24.11 -0.40 -19.46
C ASN A 281 25.51 -0.67 -18.89
N ILE A 282 26.02 0.22 -18.03
CA ILE A 282 27.34 0.05 -17.40
C ILE A 282 27.35 -1.21 -16.52
N SER A 283 26.29 -1.45 -15.75
CA SER A 283 26.22 -2.58 -14.83
C SER A 283 26.22 -3.94 -15.52
N PHE A 284 25.65 -4.03 -16.72
CA PHE A 284 25.75 -5.25 -17.53
C PHE A 284 27.17 -5.54 -18.04
N TYR A 285 27.95 -4.49 -18.32
CA TYR A 285 29.37 -4.66 -18.67
C TYR A 285 30.23 -5.04 -17.47
N SER A 286 29.90 -4.56 -16.27
CA SER A 286 30.63 -4.86 -15.04
C SER A 286 30.18 -6.12 -14.31
N GLY A 287 29.09 -6.75 -14.73
CA GLY A 287 28.51 -7.92 -14.07
C GLY A 287 27.81 -7.61 -12.73
N THR A 288 27.43 -6.34 -12.49
CA THR A 288 26.78 -5.88 -11.24
C THR A 288 25.34 -5.44 -11.48
N SER A 289 24.66 -6.05 -12.44
CA SER A 289 23.31 -5.65 -12.85
C SER A 289 22.27 -5.90 -11.75
N ASP A 290 22.38 -7.01 -11.02
CA ASP A 290 21.51 -7.35 -9.90
C ASP A 290 21.55 -6.27 -8.79
N GLU A 291 22.77 -5.84 -8.42
CA GLU A 291 22.98 -4.79 -7.41
C GLU A 291 22.45 -3.42 -7.89
N THR A 292 22.64 -3.10 -9.18
CA THR A 292 22.12 -1.86 -9.78
C THR A 292 20.59 -1.84 -9.74
N PHE A 293 19.93 -2.93 -10.09
CA PHE A 293 18.47 -3.01 -9.99
C PHE A 293 17.98 -2.98 -8.55
N ARG A 294 18.72 -3.56 -7.61
CA ARG A 294 18.41 -3.46 -6.18
C ARG A 294 18.48 -2.00 -5.70
N GLN A 295 19.48 -1.25 -6.14
CA GLN A 295 19.61 0.17 -5.82
C GLN A 295 18.48 1.00 -6.46
N LEU A 296 18.11 0.74 -7.70
CA LEU A 296 16.97 1.38 -8.37
C LEU A 296 15.65 1.08 -7.65
N SER A 297 15.46 -0.16 -7.21
CA SER A 297 14.28 -0.52 -6.41
C SER A 297 14.18 0.32 -5.14
N ARG A 298 15.27 0.49 -4.40
CA ARG A 298 15.33 1.35 -3.21
C ARG A 298 15.01 2.80 -3.54
N GLN A 299 15.61 3.37 -4.58
CA GLN A 299 15.35 4.75 -5.01
C GLN A 299 13.88 4.99 -5.36
N TYR A 300 13.25 4.06 -6.08
CA TYR A 300 11.82 4.16 -6.41
C TYR A 300 10.92 3.95 -5.19
N THR A 301 11.34 3.12 -4.23
CA THR A 301 10.66 2.99 -2.94
C THR A 301 10.71 4.30 -2.16
N GLU A 302 11.89 4.89 -1.99
CA GLU A 302 12.06 6.18 -1.33
C GLU A 302 11.25 7.28 -2.03
N LYS A 303 11.30 7.34 -3.37
CA LYS A 303 10.47 8.26 -4.15
C LYS A 303 8.97 8.07 -3.88
N SER A 304 8.49 6.83 -3.77
CA SER A 304 7.08 6.55 -3.48
C SER A 304 6.68 7.03 -2.08
N LEU A 305 7.56 6.86 -1.10
CA LEU A 305 7.34 7.32 0.28
C LEU A 305 7.37 8.85 0.38
N ASP A 306 8.27 9.50 -0.36
CA ASP A 306 8.32 10.96 -0.45
C ASP A 306 7.03 11.53 -1.06
N LEU A 307 6.53 10.92 -2.13
CA LEU A 307 5.27 11.32 -2.75
C LEU A 307 4.08 11.14 -1.78
N ILE A 308 4.06 10.06 -0.99
CA ILE A 308 3.05 9.85 0.06
C ILE A 308 3.17 10.93 1.12
N SER A 309 4.38 11.22 1.59
CA SER A 309 4.64 12.26 2.59
C SER A 309 4.22 13.65 2.10
N GLN A 310 4.53 14.00 0.85
CA GLN A 310 4.11 15.25 0.22
C GLN A 310 2.57 15.33 0.10
N ALA A 311 1.91 14.25 -0.29
CA ALA A 311 0.46 14.21 -0.35
C ALA A 311 -0.18 14.45 1.03
N VAL A 312 0.37 13.84 2.06
CA VAL A 312 -0.07 14.00 3.46
C VAL A 312 0.18 15.43 3.94
N SER A 313 1.33 16.02 3.63
CA SER A 313 1.69 17.39 4.07
C SER A 313 0.78 18.47 3.48
N VAL A 314 0.12 18.23 2.35
CA VAL A 314 -0.90 19.14 1.78
C VAL A 314 -2.26 18.97 2.45
N ILE A 315 -2.61 17.75 2.85
CA ILE A 315 -3.88 17.46 3.51
C ILE A 315 -3.98 18.18 4.86
N GLU A 316 -2.92 18.15 5.66
CA GLU A 316 -2.88 18.70 7.01
C GLU A 316 -3.23 20.21 7.07
N PRO A 317 -2.52 21.11 6.37
CA PRO A 317 -2.88 22.53 6.37
C PRO A 317 -4.29 22.81 5.79
N THR A 318 -4.68 22.05 4.76
CA THR A 318 -5.99 22.21 4.12
C THR A 318 -7.12 21.99 5.13
N ILE A 319 -6.99 20.95 5.96
CA ILE A 319 -8.00 20.62 6.96
C ILE A 319 -7.98 21.61 8.10
N VAL A 320 -6.80 22.08 8.54
CA VAL A 320 -6.69 23.13 9.59
C VAL A 320 -7.35 24.42 9.12
N ILE A 321 -7.12 24.83 7.87
CA ILE A 321 -7.77 26.01 7.28
C ILE A 321 -9.29 25.84 7.24
N LEU A 322 -9.78 24.70 6.81
CA LEU A 322 -11.21 24.39 6.74
C LEU A 322 -11.85 24.43 8.13
N LEU A 323 -11.20 23.84 9.14
CA LEU A 323 -11.65 23.86 10.53
C LEU A 323 -11.67 25.30 11.09
N SER A 324 -10.59 26.06 10.86
CA SER A 324 -10.49 27.45 11.32
C SER A 324 -11.57 28.32 10.70
N LEU A 325 -11.85 28.13 9.40
CA LEU A 325 -12.92 28.84 8.70
C LEU A 325 -14.30 28.49 9.28
N LEU A 326 -14.54 27.21 9.57
CA LEU A 326 -15.79 26.75 10.17
C LEU A 326 -15.97 27.32 11.58
N VAL A 327 -14.94 27.27 12.43
CA VAL A 327 -14.97 27.86 13.79
C VAL A 327 -15.17 29.37 13.73
N GLY A 328 -14.44 30.06 12.84
CA GLY A 328 -14.59 31.49 12.61
C GLY A 328 -16.00 31.88 12.19
N LEU A 329 -16.61 31.07 11.31
CA LEU A 329 -17.98 31.27 10.82
C LEU A 329 -19.01 31.09 11.95
N VAL A 330 -18.81 30.10 12.84
CA VAL A 330 -19.63 29.88 14.03
C VAL A 330 -19.48 31.07 15.00
N LEU A 331 -18.25 31.53 15.27
CA LEU A 331 -17.99 32.68 16.15
C LEU A 331 -18.62 33.96 15.59
N LEU A 332 -18.46 34.26 14.29
CA LEU A 332 -19.10 35.41 13.65
C LEU A 332 -20.61 35.33 13.74
N SER A 333 -21.18 34.15 13.56
CA SER A 333 -22.63 33.94 13.69
C SER A 333 -23.16 34.26 15.08
N VAL A 334 -22.32 34.08 16.11
CA VAL A 334 -22.66 34.38 17.51
C VAL A 334 -22.41 35.88 17.87
N MET A 335 -21.28 36.42 17.39
CA MET A 335 -20.88 37.78 17.77
C MET A 335 -21.70 38.88 17.06
N MET A 336 -22.13 38.68 15.82
CA MET A 336 -22.90 39.68 15.08
C MET A 336 -24.20 40.11 15.77
N PRO A 337 -25.06 39.21 16.26
CA PRO A 337 -26.26 39.63 17.02
C PRO A 337 -25.93 40.32 18.35
N LEU A 338 -24.85 39.87 19.04
CA LEU A 338 -24.43 40.52 20.31
C LEU A 338 -23.96 41.96 20.10
N LEU A 339 -23.25 42.25 19.01
CA LEU A 339 -22.87 43.60 18.62
C LEU A 339 -24.10 44.46 18.27
N GLY A 340 -25.13 43.88 17.67
CA GLY A 340 -26.42 44.57 17.44
C GLY A 340 -27.07 45.05 18.71
N ILE A 341 -27.10 44.22 19.77
CA ILE A 341 -27.63 44.61 21.08
C ILE A 341 -26.86 45.76 21.68
N LEU A 342 -25.53 45.67 21.67
CA LEU A 342 -24.66 46.73 22.24
C LEU A 342 -24.86 48.08 21.50
N SER A 343 -25.14 48.06 20.20
CA SER A 343 -25.41 49.25 19.42
C SER A 343 -26.78 49.85 19.74
N ASP A 344 -27.81 49.02 20.00
CA ASP A 344 -29.14 49.49 20.40
C ASP A 344 -29.21 50.02 21.84
N PHE A 345 -28.35 49.55 22.75
CA PHE A 345 -28.22 50.09 24.11
C PHE A 345 -27.36 51.37 24.18
N ALA A 346 -26.59 51.67 23.14
CA ALA A 346 -25.70 52.82 23.06
C ALA A 346 -26.35 54.08 22.41
N MET A 347 -27.56 53.94 21.87
CA MET A 347 -28.43 55.03 21.41
C MET A 347 -29.52 55.32 22.43
#